data_5945cf45d04c9655d404f3979ad6dce2
#
_entry.id   5945cf45d04c9655d404f3979ad6dce2
#
_cell.length_a   1.000
_cell.length_b   1.000
_cell.length_c   1.000
_cell.angle_alpha   90.00
_cell.angle_beta   90.00
_cell.angle_gamma   90.00
#
_symmetry.space_group_name_H-M   'P 1'
#
loop_
_entity.id
_entity.type
_entity.pdbx_description
1 polymer ?
#
loop_
_entity_poly.entity_id
_entity_poly.type
_entity_poly.pdbx_seq_one_letter_code
_entity_poly.pdbx_strand_id
1 'polypeptide(L)'
;MLSGFPPVETGNYPGGMDAPTTRYIQRGGHALAYQTAGAGDRAVVLYFEIGLHPDLMWTDPHLRYLFERTARLSRSVNLLRRGLGLSESVERIPTLDEQADDVLAVMDAACVDSAVLLGTASTCGPLLLVAARHPERVSGLVLHQPMIEGLDRDDGSVPPGWEEHDLAGYVAHWRNVYADWGSGRILEVWDPSIDTPLNRTLMGLLERTTAAPSVAVAHLEWVLRQNLWDVLGSVQCTTRVLHPAASPRPQSVAQRIADAIPGATLHVLPTAEPGAALGEAWLPVLENVEAVLAREDARPVDIDRFLGCVLFTDIVDSTSLLATLGDHDYRDLRSAHERDVRLAVDTAGGRLVNVTGEGTFSVFDGPTEAVRCAETVCRDGRNLGVEVRAGVHSGALERSGSDLTGMTVHTGARIGALAGPGEVLVSGTVRDLTDGSGLTYTERGTHTLKGVPGRWPLHALTADVATPVPRRRPRLTAVDRAVLASARRIPSALRAAARVAYVWQRRRSHRQ
;
A
#
# COMPACT_ATOMS: atom_id res chain seq x y z
N MET A 1 9.73 -31.87 22.34
CA MET A 1 9.87 -30.62 23.09
C MET A 1 10.20 -29.53 22.05
N LEU A 2 9.18 -28.87 21.50
CA LEU A 2 9.31 -27.71 20.61
C LEU A 2 8.54 -26.57 21.30
N SER A 3 9.22 -25.90 22.24
CA SER A 3 8.72 -24.69 22.88
C SER A 3 9.77 -23.60 22.65
N GLY A 4 9.47 -22.60 21.87
CA GLY A 4 10.35 -21.45 21.76
C GLY A 4 10.15 -20.51 20.58
N PHE A 5 8.95 -20.42 20.00
CA PHE A 5 8.61 -19.26 19.17
C PHE A 5 7.63 -18.38 19.96
N PRO A 6 7.94 -17.09 20.15
CA PRO A 6 6.93 -16.18 20.69
C PRO A 6 5.74 -16.14 19.74
N PRO A 7 4.50 -16.03 20.25
CA PRO A 7 3.35 -15.82 19.39
C PRO A 7 3.60 -14.53 18.60
N VAL A 8 3.50 -14.62 17.26
CA VAL A 8 3.36 -13.44 16.41
C VAL A 8 2.06 -12.78 16.86
N GLU A 9 2.16 -11.72 17.63
CA GLU A 9 1.03 -10.84 17.85
C GLU A 9 0.61 -10.34 16.46
N THR A 10 -0.51 -10.85 15.98
CA THR A 10 -1.22 -10.28 14.84
C THR A 10 -1.69 -8.90 15.28
N GLY A 11 -0.80 -7.92 15.19
CA GLY A 11 -1.11 -6.52 15.42
C GLY A 11 -2.19 -6.14 14.43
N ASN A 12 -3.39 -5.94 14.92
CA ASN A 12 -4.47 -5.28 14.21
C ASN A 12 -3.97 -3.87 13.87
N TYR A 13 -3.41 -3.68 12.67
CA TYR A 13 -3.18 -2.33 12.15
C TYR A 13 -4.55 -1.71 11.94
N PRO A 14 -4.94 -0.68 12.69
CA PRO A 14 -6.24 -0.07 12.56
C PRO A 14 -6.39 0.56 11.18
N GLY A 15 -7.27 -0.01 10.34
CA GLY A 15 -7.58 0.48 8.99
C GLY A 15 -7.05 -0.36 7.83
N GLY A 16 -6.44 -1.52 8.06
CA GLY A 16 -6.03 -2.45 6.99
C GLY A 16 -7.23 -3.09 6.29
N MET A 17 -7.12 -3.32 4.97
CA MET A 17 -8.10 -4.11 4.23
C MET A 17 -8.04 -5.57 4.69
N ASP A 18 -9.20 -6.22 4.76
CA ASP A 18 -9.24 -7.68 4.92
C ASP A 18 -8.63 -8.36 3.68
N ALA A 19 -7.91 -9.47 3.89
CA ALA A 19 -7.41 -10.27 2.78
C ALA A 19 -8.59 -10.71 1.89
N PRO A 20 -8.51 -10.51 0.56
CA PRO A 20 -9.59 -10.85 -0.33
C PRO A 20 -9.81 -12.35 -0.37
N THR A 21 -11.06 -12.78 -0.50
CA THR A 21 -11.40 -14.18 -0.68
C THR A 21 -10.92 -14.66 -2.06
N THR A 22 -10.20 -15.78 -2.08
CA THR A 22 -9.83 -16.45 -3.33
C THR A 22 -11.06 -16.99 -4.04
N ARG A 23 -11.19 -16.68 -5.32
CA ARG A 23 -12.24 -17.11 -6.23
C ARG A 23 -11.68 -18.05 -7.28
N TYR A 24 -12.54 -18.79 -7.95
CA TYR A 24 -12.15 -19.76 -8.97
C TYR A 24 -12.99 -19.58 -10.23
N ILE A 25 -12.33 -19.71 -11.39
CA ILE A 25 -13.00 -19.90 -12.67
C ILE A 25 -12.61 -21.26 -13.26
N GLN A 26 -13.48 -21.85 -14.06
CA GLN A 26 -13.18 -23.07 -14.79
C GLN A 26 -12.69 -22.74 -16.20
N ARG A 27 -11.48 -23.20 -16.55
CA ARG A 27 -10.89 -23.00 -17.86
C ARG A 27 -10.15 -24.27 -18.32
N GLY A 28 -10.53 -24.80 -19.50
CA GLY A 28 -9.91 -26.01 -20.04
C GLY A 28 -9.97 -27.24 -19.13
N GLY A 29 -11.02 -27.36 -18.31
CA GLY A 29 -11.22 -28.45 -17.34
C GLY A 29 -10.48 -28.25 -16.00
N HIS A 30 -9.82 -27.11 -15.79
CA HIS A 30 -9.08 -26.80 -14.55
C HIS A 30 -9.61 -25.56 -13.86
N ALA A 31 -9.56 -25.55 -12.52
CA ALA A 31 -9.88 -24.39 -11.69
C ALA A 31 -8.68 -23.43 -11.61
N LEU A 32 -8.89 -22.18 -12.01
CA LEU A 32 -7.92 -21.09 -11.88
C LEU A 32 -8.28 -20.23 -10.68
N ALA A 33 -7.33 -20.07 -9.77
CA ALA A 33 -7.46 -19.23 -8.59
C ALA A 33 -7.12 -17.77 -8.90
N TYR A 34 -7.96 -16.85 -8.44
CA TYR A 34 -7.67 -15.42 -8.49
C TYR A 34 -8.27 -14.69 -7.30
N GLN A 35 -7.73 -13.52 -7.00
CA GLN A 35 -8.25 -12.61 -5.99
C GLN A 35 -8.51 -11.24 -6.59
N THR A 36 -9.50 -10.53 -6.06
CA THR A 36 -9.77 -9.13 -6.45
C THR A 36 -9.81 -8.26 -5.21
N ALA A 37 -9.14 -7.12 -5.26
CA ALA A 37 -9.16 -6.11 -4.20
C ALA A 37 -9.30 -4.72 -4.81
N GLY A 38 -9.76 -3.75 -4.01
CA GLY A 38 -9.98 -2.40 -4.47
C GLY A 38 -11.21 -2.23 -5.36
N ALA A 39 -11.39 -1.03 -5.87
CA ALA A 39 -12.53 -0.62 -6.71
C ALA A 39 -12.10 0.50 -7.66
N GLY A 40 -12.98 0.86 -8.61
CA GLY A 40 -12.75 1.92 -9.58
C GLY A 40 -12.70 1.40 -11.02
N ASP A 41 -12.53 2.32 -11.94
CA ASP A 41 -12.56 2.04 -13.38
C ASP A 41 -11.19 1.60 -13.91
N ARG A 42 -10.10 1.96 -13.23
CA ARG A 42 -8.75 1.50 -13.53
C ARG A 42 -8.50 0.13 -12.94
N ALA A 43 -7.79 -0.73 -13.65
CA ALA A 43 -7.45 -2.06 -13.18
C ALA A 43 -5.97 -2.38 -13.34
N VAL A 44 -5.45 -3.19 -12.43
CA VAL A 44 -4.12 -3.78 -12.48
C VAL A 44 -4.25 -5.29 -12.36
N VAL A 45 -3.66 -6.04 -13.28
CA VAL A 45 -3.52 -7.49 -13.19
C VAL A 45 -2.10 -7.81 -12.76
N LEU A 46 -1.95 -8.46 -11.61
CA LEU A 46 -0.69 -8.99 -11.12
C LEU A 46 -0.65 -10.51 -11.39
N TYR A 47 0.17 -10.89 -12.37
CA TYR A 47 0.36 -12.30 -12.69
C TYR A 47 1.57 -12.82 -11.93
N PHE A 48 1.29 -13.61 -10.88
CA PHE A 48 2.34 -14.07 -9.97
C PHE A 48 3.21 -15.18 -10.57
N GLU A 49 4.49 -15.03 -10.30
CA GLU A 49 5.50 -16.03 -10.63
C GLU A 49 5.44 -17.21 -9.65
N ILE A 50 6.05 -18.34 -10.03
CA ILE A 50 6.30 -19.46 -9.13
C ILE A 50 7.09 -18.96 -7.89
N GLY A 51 6.74 -19.46 -6.72
CA GLY A 51 7.32 -18.97 -5.47
C GLY A 51 6.57 -17.79 -4.84
N LEU A 52 5.45 -17.35 -5.42
CA LEU A 52 4.57 -16.33 -4.83
C LEU A 52 3.19 -16.94 -4.56
N HIS A 53 2.65 -16.72 -3.36
CA HIS A 53 1.35 -17.30 -2.94
C HIS A 53 0.43 -16.20 -2.39
N PRO A 54 -0.69 -15.87 -3.06
CA PRO A 54 -1.51 -14.70 -2.71
C PRO A 54 -1.94 -14.68 -1.25
N ASP A 55 -2.52 -15.78 -0.72
CA ASP A 55 -3.01 -15.80 0.67
C ASP A 55 -1.89 -15.57 1.69
N LEU A 56 -0.69 -16.15 1.46
CA LEU A 56 0.43 -15.98 2.37
C LEU A 56 1.05 -14.58 2.27
N MET A 57 1.05 -13.98 1.09
CA MET A 57 1.55 -12.61 0.91
C MET A 57 0.70 -11.59 1.68
N TRP A 58 -0.59 -11.87 1.91
CA TRP A 58 -1.44 -11.04 2.78
C TRP A 58 -1.11 -11.17 4.27
N THR A 59 -0.39 -12.21 4.68
CA THR A 59 0.02 -12.41 6.08
C THR A 59 1.31 -11.66 6.45
N ASP A 60 2.15 -11.33 5.47
CA ASP A 60 3.35 -10.52 5.68
C ASP A 60 3.01 -9.02 5.64
N PRO A 61 3.40 -8.22 6.63
CA PRO A 61 3.02 -6.80 6.70
C PRO A 61 3.50 -5.96 5.52
N HIS A 62 4.71 -6.24 5.01
CA HIS A 62 5.32 -5.46 3.92
C HIS A 62 4.71 -5.83 2.56
N LEU A 63 4.48 -7.12 2.31
CA LEU A 63 3.80 -7.58 1.09
C LEU A 63 2.32 -7.16 1.08
N ARG A 64 1.64 -7.28 2.23
CA ARG A 64 0.28 -6.79 2.42
C ARG A 64 0.16 -5.31 2.08
N TYR A 65 1.10 -4.48 2.52
CA TYR A 65 1.13 -3.06 2.20
C TYR A 65 1.12 -2.78 0.69
N LEU A 66 1.85 -3.59 -0.11
CA LEU A 66 1.86 -3.46 -1.58
C LEU A 66 0.48 -3.71 -2.18
N PHE A 67 -0.21 -4.77 -1.72
CA PHE A 67 -1.56 -5.08 -2.20
C PHE A 67 -2.58 -4.03 -1.79
N GLU A 68 -2.54 -3.57 -0.55
CA GLU A 68 -3.42 -2.51 -0.07
C GLU A 68 -3.20 -1.21 -0.84
N ARG A 69 -1.93 -0.86 -1.11
CA ARG A 69 -1.58 0.33 -1.90
C ARG A 69 -2.11 0.22 -3.32
N THR A 70 -1.91 -0.92 -4.00
CA THR A 70 -2.46 -1.17 -5.33
C THR A 70 -3.99 -1.10 -5.34
N ALA A 71 -4.64 -1.71 -4.34
CA ALA A 71 -6.09 -1.76 -4.22
C ALA A 71 -6.75 -0.39 -3.92
N ARG A 72 -6.00 0.54 -3.33
CA ARG A 72 -6.47 1.93 -3.13
C ARG A 72 -6.48 2.74 -4.43
N LEU A 73 -5.60 2.42 -5.36
CA LEU A 73 -5.41 3.17 -6.61
C LEU A 73 -6.20 2.58 -7.79
N SER A 74 -6.56 1.31 -7.68
CA SER A 74 -7.15 0.56 -8.80
C SER A 74 -7.94 -0.66 -8.30
N ARG A 75 -8.69 -1.28 -9.20
CA ARG A 75 -9.15 -2.65 -9.02
C ARG A 75 -7.98 -3.59 -9.31
N SER A 76 -7.41 -4.22 -8.30
CA SER A 76 -6.34 -5.20 -8.49
C SER A 76 -6.91 -6.61 -8.69
N VAL A 77 -6.34 -7.33 -9.64
CA VAL A 77 -6.64 -8.75 -9.91
C VAL A 77 -5.35 -9.53 -9.76
N ASN A 78 -5.29 -10.41 -8.78
CA ASN A 78 -4.14 -11.23 -8.47
C ASN A 78 -4.39 -12.63 -9.02
N LEU A 79 -3.56 -13.09 -9.96
CA LEU A 79 -3.73 -14.35 -10.68
C LEU A 79 -2.54 -15.27 -10.43
N LEU A 80 -2.83 -16.55 -10.19
CA LEU A 80 -1.86 -17.64 -10.21
C LEU A 80 -2.08 -18.53 -11.44
N ARG A 81 -1.00 -18.92 -12.10
CA ARG A 81 -1.03 -19.87 -13.21
C ARG A 81 -1.64 -21.21 -12.75
N ARG A 82 -2.39 -21.89 -13.63
CA ARG A 82 -2.82 -23.26 -13.37
C ARG A 82 -1.60 -24.15 -13.11
N GLY A 83 -1.73 -25.10 -12.18
CA GLY A 83 -0.65 -25.95 -11.71
C GLY A 83 0.22 -25.35 -10.61
N LEU A 84 -0.08 -24.14 -10.13
CA LEU A 84 0.64 -23.47 -9.04
C LEU A 84 -0.30 -23.07 -7.91
N GLY A 85 0.18 -23.25 -6.68
CA GLY A 85 -0.45 -22.77 -5.45
C GLY A 85 -1.91 -23.17 -5.32
N LEU A 86 -2.81 -22.19 -5.33
CA LEU A 86 -4.25 -22.39 -5.16
C LEU A 86 -4.97 -22.82 -6.45
N SER A 87 -4.34 -22.67 -7.63
CA SER A 87 -4.90 -23.15 -8.89
C SER A 87 -4.75 -24.66 -9.01
N GLU A 88 -5.69 -25.30 -9.70
CA GLU A 88 -5.70 -26.75 -9.86
C GLU A 88 -4.44 -27.29 -10.52
N SER A 89 -3.95 -28.43 -10.06
CA SER A 89 -2.78 -29.10 -10.59
C SER A 89 -3.00 -29.57 -12.04
N VAL A 90 -1.92 -29.57 -12.83
CA VAL A 90 -1.94 -29.95 -14.24
C VAL A 90 -0.88 -31.00 -14.52
N GLU A 91 -1.11 -31.85 -15.55
CA GLU A 91 -0.16 -32.89 -15.95
C GLU A 91 1.08 -32.34 -16.67
N ARG A 92 0.96 -31.19 -17.33
CA ARG A 92 2.03 -30.48 -18.03
C ARG A 92 1.97 -28.96 -17.75
N ILE A 93 3.07 -28.29 -17.96
CA ILE A 93 3.09 -26.84 -17.93
C ILE A 93 2.25 -26.32 -19.10
N PRO A 94 1.29 -25.40 -18.85
CA PRO A 94 0.50 -24.78 -19.90
C PRO A 94 1.38 -24.01 -20.89
N THR A 95 1.01 -24.04 -22.16
CA THR A 95 1.68 -23.23 -23.18
C THR A 95 1.51 -21.73 -22.88
N LEU A 96 2.31 -20.89 -23.53
CA LEU A 96 2.16 -19.43 -23.42
C LEU A 96 0.78 -18.97 -23.88
N ASP A 97 0.23 -19.59 -24.94
CA ASP A 97 -1.10 -19.29 -25.46
C ASP A 97 -2.20 -19.63 -24.43
N GLU A 98 -2.13 -20.81 -23.81
CA GLU A 98 -3.07 -21.21 -22.78
C GLU A 98 -2.99 -20.27 -21.56
N GLN A 99 -1.80 -19.82 -21.21
CA GLN A 99 -1.62 -18.88 -20.09
C GLN A 99 -2.12 -17.47 -20.44
N ALA A 100 -1.93 -16.98 -21.67
CA ALA A 100 -2.48 -15.73 -22.15
C ALA A 100 -4.02 -15.76 -22.14
N ASP A 101 -4.61 -16.84 -22.61
CA ASP A 101 -6.05 -17.09 -22.57
C ASP A 101 -6.60 -17.13 -21.13
N ASP A 102 -5.81 -17.67 -20.19
CA ASP A 102 -6.18 -17.71 -18.77
C ASP A 102 -6.22 -16.32 -18.16
N VAL A 103 -5.25 -15.44 -18.50
CA VAL A 103 -5.24 -14.03 -18.07
C VAL A 103 -6.50 -13.34 -18.56
N LEU A 104 -6.87 -13.46 -19.84
CA LEU A 104 -8.08 -12.87 -20.40
C LEU A 104 -9.35 -13.39 -19.72
N ALA A 105 -9.44 -14.72 -19.49
CA ALA A 105 -10.60 -15.32 -18.83
C ALA A 105 -10.76 -14.83 -17.38
N VAL A 106 -9.66 -14.62 -16.65
CA VAL A 106 -9.70 -14.04 -15.30
C VAL A 106 -10.08 -12.56 -15.34
N MET A 107 -9.58 -11.78 -16.31
CA MET A 107 -10.02 -10.39 -16.51
C MET A 107 -11.53 -10.32 -16.75
N ASP A 108 -12.08 -11.18 -17.60
CA ASP A 108 -13.53 -11.26 -17.87
C ASP A 108 -14.33 -11.59 -16.60
N ALA A 109 -13.87 -12.59 -15.84
CA ALA A 109 -14.52 -13.00 -14.58
C ALA A 109 -14.44 -11.90 -13.49
N ALA A 110 -13.41 -11.08 -13.53
CA ALA A 110 -13.25 -9.91 -12.66
C ALA A 110 -13.96 -8.66 -13.18
N CYS A 111 -14.68 -8.74 -14.33
CA CYS A 111 -15.31 -7.61 -15.01
C CYS A 111 -14.30 -6.45 -15.29
N VAL A 112 -13.14 -6.81 -15.85
CA VAL A 112 -12.07 -5.89 -16.23
C VAL A 112 -11.92 -5.90 -17.75
N ASP A 113 -12.34 -4.82 -18.41
CA ASP A 113 -12.26 -4.70 -19.86
C ASP A 113 -10.83 -4.41 -20.34
N SER A 114 -10.10 -3.57 -19.61
CA SER A 114 -8.70 -3.22 -19.88
C SER A 114 -7.94 -3.00 -18.58
N ALA A 115 -6.64 -3.32 -18.55
CA ALA A 115 -5.81 -3.19 -17.35
C ALA A 115 -4.35 -2.87 -17.67
N VAL A 116 -3.65 -2.31 -16.68
CA VAL A 116 -2.18 -2.39 -16.61
C VAL A 116 -1.81 -3.80 -16.17
N LEU A 117 -0.96 -4.47 -16.94
CA LEU A 117 -0.50 -5.82 -16.63
C LEU A 117 0.90 -5.77 -16.01
N LEU A 118 1.08 -6.39 -14.84
CA LEU A 118 2.38 -6.60 -14.20
C LEU A 118 2.77 -8.07 -14.23
N GLY A 119 3.87 -8.36 -14.90
CA GLY A 119 4.52 -9.68 -14.88
C GLY A 119 5.93 -9.62 -14.31
N THR A 120 6.36 -10.75 -13.77
CA THR A 120 7.74 -10.93 -13.33
C THR A 120 8.32 -12.22 -13.92
N ALA A 121 9.59 -12.22 -14.28
CA ALA A 121 10.31 -13.35 -14.87
C ALA A 121 9.49 -14.05 -15.97
N SER A 122 9.05 -15.29 -15.75
CA SER A 122 8.35 -16.11 -16.74
C SER A 122 6.93 -15.62 -17.03
N THR A 123 6.27 -14.95 -16.10
CA THR A 123 4.90 -14.45 -16.33
C THR A 123 4.84 -13.25 -17.27
N CYS A 124 5.97 -12.65 -17.59
CA CYS A 124 6.05 -11.62 -18.63
C CYS A 124 5.68 -12.16 -20.02
N GLY A 125 5.99 -13.42 -20.32
CA GLY A 125 5.72 -14.04 -21.62
C GLY A 125 4.23 -14.05 -22.00
N PRO A 126 3.34 -14.65 -21.22
CA PRO A 126 1.90 -14.62 -21.47
C PRO A 126 1.34 -13.21 -21.57
N LEU A 127 1.81 -12.26 -20.73
CA LEU A 127 1.34 -10.87 -20.76
C LEU A 127 1.76 -10.13 -22.03
N LEU A 128 2.96 -10.42 -22.55
CA LEU A 128 3.39 -9.93 -23.86
C LEU A 128 2.49 -10.43 -24.99
N LEU A 129 2.07 -11.72 -24.94
CA LEU A 129 1.13 -12.26 -25.93
C LEU A 129 -0.24 -11.57 -25.83
N VAL A 130 -0.76 -11.35 -24.61
CA VAL A 130 -2.00 -10.59 -24.42
C VAL A 130 -1.86 -9.18 -25.01
N ALA A 131 -0.79 -8.46 -24.71
CA ALA A 131 -0.56 -7.10 -25.19
C ALA A 131 -0.40 -7.01 -26.72
N ALA A 132 0.23 -8.02 -27.34
CA ALA A 132 0.44 -8.06 -28.79
C ALA A 132 -0.83 -8.45 -29.57
N ARG A 133 -1.68 -9.33 -29.00
CA ARG A 133 -2.87 -9.88 -29.69
C ARG A 133 -4.15 -9.15 -29.34
N HIS A 134 -4.23 -8.58 -28.16
CA HIS A 134 -5.40 -7.93 -27.57
C HIS A 134 -5.03 -6.54 -27.04
N PRO A 135 -4.51 -5.62 -27.89
CA PRO A 135 -4.07 -4.30 -27.42
C PRO A 135 -5.20 -3.52 -26.76
N GLU A 136 -6.46 -3.78 -27.11
CA GLU A 136 -7.64 -3.16 -26.49
C GLU A 136 -7.85 -3.61 -25.02
N ARG A 137 -7.24 -4.72 -24.61
CA ARG A 137 -7.33 -5.27 -23.24
C ARG A 137 -6.19 -4.78 -22.35
N VAL A 138 -5.20 -4.09 -22.90
CA VAL A 138 -3.97 -3.70 -22.19
C VAL A 138 -3.71 -2.22 -22.29
N SER A 139 -3.98 -1.50 -21.21
CA SER A 139 -3.74 -0.07 -21.12
C SER A 139 -2.27 0.27 -20.83
N GLY A 140 -1.53 -0.67 -20.25
CA GLY A 140 -0.11 -0.54 -20.02
C GLY A 140 0.54 -1.86 -19.58
N LEU A 141 1.86 -1.95 -19.70
CA LEU A 141 2.62 -3.15 -19.42
C LEU A 141 3.85 -2.84 -18.56
N VAL A 142 4.01 -3.58 -17.47
CA VAL A 142 5.18 -3.51 -16.60
C VAL A 142 5.81 -4.90 -16.54
N LEU A 143 7.03 -5.01 -17.04
CA LEU A 143 7.80 -6.25 -17.15
C LEU A 143 8.97 -6.20 -16.18
N HIS A 144 8.87 -6.92 -15.06
CA HIS A 144 9.94 -7.00 -14.08
C HIS A 144 10.83 -8.22 -14.36
N GLN A 145 12.09 -7.97 -14.74
CA GLN A 145 13.08 -9.01 -15.08
C GLN A 145 12.56 -10.07 -16.09
N PRO A 146 11.97 -9.66 -17.23
CA PRO A 146 11.32 -10.60 -18.14
C PRO A 146 12.27 -11.68 -18.64
N MET A 147 11.95 -12.97 -18.44
CA MET A 147 12.70 -14.13 -18.95
C MET A 147 11.99 -14.68 -20.19
N ILE A 148 12.35 -14.15 -21.35
CA ILE A 148 11.67 -14.41 -22.63
C ILE A 148 12.64 -14.62 -23.80
N GLU A 149 13.93 -14.65 -23.54
CA GLU A 149 14.98 -14.58 -24.56
C GLU A 149 15.46 -15.95 -25.07
N GLY A 150 15.02 -17.07 -24.49
CA GLY A 150 15.52 -18.40 -24.83
C GLY A 150 16.98 -18.57 -24.40
N LEU A 151 17.18 -18.81 -23.09
CA LEU A 151 18.52 -18.95 -22.51
C LEU A 151 19.16 -20.33 -22.81
N ASP A 152 18.33 -21.36 -23.05
CA ASP A 152 18.76 -22.73 -23.44
C ASP A 152 18.23 -23.04 -24.85
N ARG A 153 19.08 -22.81 -25.85
CA ARG A 153 18.75 -22.97 -27.27
C ARG A 153 19.38 -24.22 -27.85
N ASP A 154 18.59 -24.98 -28.60
CA ASP A 154 19.04 -26.24 -29.23
C ASP A 154 20.19 -26.01 -30.26
N ASP A 155 20.25 -24.84 -30.87
CA ASP A 155 21.28 -24.44 -31.85
C ASP A 155 22.57 -23.89 -31.22
N GLY A 156 22.61 -23.77 -29.89
CA GLY A 156 23.73 -23.23 -29.16
C GLY A 156 23.98 -21.71 -29.38
N SER A 157 23.07 -21.02 -30.03
CA SER A 157 23.20 -19.58 -30.25
C SER A 157 23.03 -18.80 -28.95
N VAL A 158 23.74 -17.66 -28.84
CA VAL A 158 23.68 -16.77 -27.68
C VAL A 158 22.53 -15.76 -27.87
N PRO A 159 21.62 -15.63 -26.90
CA PRO A 159 20.55 -14.64 -27.00
C PRO A 159 21.08 -13.20 -26.99
N PRO A 160 20.37 -12.24 -27.61
CA PRO A 160 20.77 -10.84 -27.61
C PRO A 160 20.96 -10.27 -26.20
N GLY A 161 22.07 -9.59 -25.98
CA GLY A 161 22.44 -9.00 -24.69
C GLY A 161 23.31 -9.90 -23.81
N TRP A 162 23.54 -11.15 -24.22
CA TRP A 162 24.39 -12.11 -23.50
C TRP A 162 25.78 -12.30 -24.15
N GLU A 163 26.09 -11.58 -25.23
CA GLU A 163 27.27 -11.81 -26.06
C GLU A 163 28.61 -11.70 -25.28
N GLU A 164 28.65 -10.90 -24.22
CA GLU A 164 29.83 -10.65 -23.40
C GLU A 164 29.73 -11.24 -21.98
N HIS A 165 28.76 -12.17 -21.76
CA HIS A 165 28.46 -12.67 -20.42
C HIS A 165 28.49 -14.21 -20.37
N ASP A 166 28.75 -14.77 -19.18
CA ASP A 166 28.73 -16.20 -18.93
C ASP A 166 27.32 -16.73 -18.82
N LEU A 167 26.66 -16.95 -19.96
CA LEU A 167 25.34 -17.52 -20.04
C LEU A 167 25.27 -18.93 -19.45
N ALA A 168 26.29 -19.75 -19.70
CA ALA A 168 26.31 -21.12 -19.22
C ALA A 168 26.38 -21.20 -17.69
N GLY A 169 27.25 -20.40 -17.10
CA GLY A 169 27.33 -20.25 -15.64
C GLY A 169 26.05 -19.71 -15.02
N TYR A 170 25.41 -18.74 -15.66
CA TYR A 170 24.12 -18.20 -15.22
C TYR A 170 23.01 -19.28 -15.23
N VAL A 171 22.85 -20.01 -16.31
CA VAL A 171 21.87 -21.10 -16.42
C VAL A 171 22.17 -22.22 -15.42
N ALA A 172 23.45 -22.60 -15.26
CA ALA A 172 23.84 -23.60 -14.28
C ALA A 172 23.53 -23.15 -12.84
N HIS A 173 23.68 -21.87 -12.53
CA HIS A 173 23.33 -21.31 -11.21
C HIS A 173 21.82 -21.39 -10.96
N TRP A 174 20.98 -21.04 -11.92
CA TRP A 174 19.53 -21.20 -11.83
C TRP A 174 19.13 -22.65 -11.56
N ARG A 175 19.70 -23.61 -12.32
CA ARG A 175 19.44 -25.05 -12.12
C ARG A 175 19.86 -25.52 -10.72
N ASN A 176 21.00 -25.02 -10.21
CA ASN A 176 21.45 -25.33 -8.85
C ASN A 176 20.48 -24.79 -7.77
N VAL A 177 20.01 -23.55 -7.91
CA VAL A 177 19.05 -22.94 -6.98
C VAL A 177 17.72 -23.70 -7.00
N TYR A 178 17.19 -24.02 -8.17
CA TYR A 178 15.92 -24.75 -8.29
C TYR A 178 16.01 -26.21 -7.84
N ALA A 179 17.19 -26.84 -7.87
CA ALA A 179 17.40 -28.17 -7.30
C ALA A 179 17.23 -28.18 -5.77
N ASP A 180 17.39 -27.02 -5.11
CA ASP A 180 17.20 -26.84 -3.67
C ASP A 180 15.90 -26.07 -3.36
N TRP A 181 14.84 -26.36 -4.13
CA TRP A 181 13.54 -25.70 -4.03
C TRP A 181 12.91 -25.83 -2.63
N GLY A 182 12.46 -24.73 -2.08
CA GLY A 182 11.89 -24.66 -0.73
C GLY A 182 12.87 -24.15 0.32
N SER A 183 14.11 -23.79 -0.08
CA SER A 183 15.14 -23.23 0.79
C SER A 183 15.15 -21.71 0.85
N GLY A 184 14.46 -21.05 -0.09
CA GLY A 184 14.47 -19.59 -0.27
C GLY A 184 15.68 -19.07 -1.06
N ARG A 185 16.50 -19.98 -1.61
CA ARG A 185 17.68 -19.62 -2.41
C ARG A 185 17.35 -18.92 -3.73
N ILE A 186 16.09 -18.91 -4.15
CA ILE A 186 15.68 -18.19 -5.36
C ILE A 186 16.06 -16.70 -5.31
N LEU A 187 16.23 -16.12 -4.12
CA LEU A 187 16.72 -14.75 -3.94
C LEU A 187 18.12 -14.54 -4.52
N GLU A 188 18.97 -15.57 -4.55
CA GLU A 188 20.32 -15.50 -5.16
C GLU A 188 20.29 -15.14 -6.65
N VAL A 189 19.20 -15.50 -7.34
CA VAL A 189 19.03 -15.29 -8.78
C VAL A 189 18.03 -14.18 -9.11
N TRP A 190 17.15 -13.83 -8.19
CA TRP A 190 16.20 -12.73 -8.39
C TRP A 190 16.79 -11.38 -7.99
N ASP A 191 17.18 -11.25 -6.73
CA ASP A 191 17.79 -10.05 -6.17
C ASP A 191 18.67 -10.40 -4.96
N PRO A 192 19.98 -10.60 -5.17
CA PRO A 192 20.90 -10.94 -4.08
C PRO A 192 20.99 -9.89 -2.97
N SER A 193 20.58 -8.62 -3.23
CA SER A 193 20.64 -7.56 -2.23
C SER A 193 19.70 -7.79 -1.06
N ILE A 194 18.63 -8.54 -1.27
CA ILE A 194 17.65 -8.91 -0.24
C ILE A 194 17.81 -10.34 0.28
N ASP A 195 18.88 -11.02 -0.11
CA ASP A 195 19.15 -12.39 0.33
C ASP A 195 19.63 -12.43 1.78
N THR A 196 18.68 -12.39 2.70
CA THR A 196 18.91 -12.45 4.14
C THR A 196 18.28 -13.72 4.74
N PRO A 197 18.73 -14.19 5.93
CA PRO A 197 18.12 -15.34 6.59
C PRO A 197 16.61 -15.19 6.81
N LEU A 198 16.13 -13.99 7.11
CA LEU A 198 14.71 -13.69 7.30
C LEU A 198 13.94 -13.83 5.97
N ASN A 199 14.41 -13.18 4.91
CA ASN A 199 13.77 -13.24 3.60
C ASN A 199 13.85 -14.66 3.00
N ARG A 200 14.95 -15.39 3.19
CA ARG A 200 15.03 -16.82 2.82
C ARG A 200 14.00 -17.67 3.54
N THR A 201 13.74 -17.43 4.81
CA THR A 201 12.72 -18.17 5.57
C THR A 201 11.33 -17.95 4.99
N LEU A 202 10.96 -16.70 4.72
CA LEU A 202 9.70 -16.35 4.09
C LEU A 202 9.61 -16.91 2.66
N MET A 203 10.66 -16.69 1.87
CA MET A 203 10.70 -17.15 0.48
C MET A 203 10.62 -18.68 0.37
N GLY A 204 11.34 -19.41 1.22
CA GLY A 204 11.26 -20.87 1.27
C GLY A 204 9.86 -21.38 1.67
N LEU A 205 9.12 -20.66 2.51
CA LEU A 205 7.72 -20.95 2.78
C LEU A 205 6.86 -20.76 1.53
N LEU A 206 7.01 -19.63 0.85
CA LEU A 206 6.29 -19.29 -0.37
C LEU A 206 6.59 -20.31 -1.49
N GLU A 207 7.85 -20.69 -1.69
CA GLU A 207 8.26 -21.73 -2.64
C GLU A 207 7.52 -23.06 -2.40
N ARG A 208 7.58 -23.57 -1.16
CA ARG A 208 6.96 -24.87 -0.80
C ARG A 208 5.44 -24.89 -0.91
N THR A 209 4.79 -23.73 -0.71
CA THR A 209 3.34 -23.61 -0.82
C THR A 209 2.86 -23.39 -2.24
N THR A 210 3.75 -22.93 -3.13
CA THR A 210 3.39 -22.64 -4.53
C THR A 210 3.58 -23.87 -5.42
N ALA A 211 4.65 -24.64 -5.24
CA ALA A 211 4.95 -25.78 -6.10
C ALA A 211 5.76 -26.88 -5.39
N ALA A 212 5.55 -28.12 -5.81
CA ALA A 212 6.46 -29.21 -5.48
C ALA A 212 7.82 -29.05 -6.21
N PRO A 213 8.95 -29.56 -5.66
CA PRO A 213 10.27 -29.42 -6.27
C PRO A 213 10.34 -29.87 -7.74
N SER A 214 9.70 -30.99 -8.08
CA SER A 214 9.66 -31.49 -9.46
C SER A 214 8.94 -30.55 -10.42
N VAL A 215 7.86 -29.89 -9.95
CA VAL A 215 7.12 -28.90 -10.73
C VAL A 215 7.97 -27.64 -10.94
N ALA A 216 8.71 -27.22 -9.91
CA ALA A 216 9.60 -26.05 -9.99
C ALA A 216 10.73 -26.29 -10.99
N VAL A 217 11.41 -27.43 -10.93
CA VAL A 217 12.47 -27.80 -11.88
C VAL A 217 11.93 -27.87 -13.31
N ALA A 218 10.79 -28.53 -13.53
CA ALA A 218 10.17 -28.61 -14.86
C ALA A 218 9.78 -27.20 -15.36
N HIS A 219 9.31 -26.32 -14.46
CA HIS A 219 9.01 -24.93 -14.79
C HIS A 219 10.25 -24.17 -15.24
N LEU A 220 11.38 -24.28 -14.52
CA LEU A 220 12.64 -23.65 -14.91
C LEU A 220 13.06 -24.09 -16.32
N GLU A 221 13.09 -25.40 -16.60
CA GLU A 221 13.49 -25.91 -17.92
C GLU A 221 12.56 -25.40 -19.04
N TRP A 222 11.28 -25.23 -18.75
CA TRP A 222 10.34 -24.63 -19.67
C TRP A 222 10.63 -23.12 -19.87
N VAL A 223 10.91 -22.37 -18.80
CA VAL A 223 11.23 -20.91 -18.87
C VAL A 223 12.50 -20.67 -19.68
N LEU A 224 13.56 -21.46 -19.44
CA LEU A 224 14.85 -21.30 -20.13
C LEU A 224 14.75 -21.40 -21.65
N ARG A 225 13.70 -22.06 -22.18
CA ARG A 225 13.45 -22.21 -23.63
C ARG A 225 12.50 -21.18 -24.22
N GLN A 226 11.90 -20.29 -23.39
CA GLN A 226 10.97 -19.28 -23.87
C GLN A 226 11.69 -18.28 -24.79
N ASN A 227 11.24 -18.17 -26.02
CA ASN A 227 11.77 -17.21 -26.99
C ASN A 227 10.60 -16.41 -27.60
N LEU A 228 10.54 -15.11 -27.26
CA LEU A 228 9.45 -14.20 -27.66
C LEU A 228 9.96 -12.97 -28.39
N TRP A 229 11.18 -12.98 -28.90
CA TRP A 229 11.74 -11.81 -29.62
C TRP A 229 10.85 -11.33 -30.76
N ASP A 230 10.24 -12.23 -31.51
CA ASP A 230 9.38 -11.92 -32.65
C ASP A 230 8.05 -11.25 -32.24
N VAL A 231 7.68 -11.36 -30.97
CA VAL A 231 6.43 -10.77 -30.45
C VAL A 231 6.61 -9.33 -30.03
N LEU A 232 7.81 -8.94 -29.59
CA LEU A 232 8.07 -7.65 -28.95
C LEU A 232 7.69 -6.43 -29.81
N GLY A 233 7.96 -6.51 -31.12
CA GLY A 233 7.61 -5.46 -32.08
C GLY A 233 6.11 -5.23 -32.28
N SER A 234 5.26 -6.16 -31.81
CA SER A 234 3.81 -6.07 -31.94
C SER A 234 3.11 -5.44 -30.73
N VAL A 235 3.84 -5.16 -29.66
CA VAL A 235 3.30 -4.51 -28.43
C VAL A 235 3.09 -3.02 -28.69
N GLN A 236 1.87 -2.52 -28.45
CA GLN A 236 1.48 -1.14 -28.78
C GLN A 236 1.21 -0.26 -27.56
N CYS A 237 1.09 -0.85 -26.35
CA CYS A 237 0.80 -0.11 -25.13
C CYS A 237 2.06 0.50 -24.50
N THR A 238 1.86 1.49 -23.62
CA THR A 238 2.95 2.03 -22.78
C THR A 238 3.61 0.89 -22.01
N THR A 239 4.90 0.67 -22.23
CA THR A 239 5.64 -0.45 -21.61
C THR A 239 6.84 0.05 -20.81
N ARG A 240 7.00 -0.49 -19.60
CA ARG A 240 8.19 -0.33 -18.76
C ARG A 240 8.86 -1.66 -18.54
N VAL A 241 10.14 -1.75 -18.87
CA VAL A 241 10.99 -2.89 -18.55
C VAL A 241 11.78 -2.53 -17.29
N LEU A 242 11.65 -3.33 -16.24
CA LEU A 242 12.28 -3.08 -14.95
C LEU A 242 13.43 -4.05 -14.73
N HIS A 243 14.58 -3.53 -14.32
CA HIS A 243 15.78 -4.30 -14.05
C HIS A 243 16.39 -3.89 -12.71
N PRO A 244 16.44 -4.74 -11.67
CA PRO A 244 17.11 -4.42 -10.42
C PRO A 244 18.61 -4.27 -10.64
N ALA A 245 19.22 -3.21 -10.09
CA ALA A 245 20.65 -2.96 -10.22
C ALA A 245 21.53 -4.08 -9.64
N ALA A 246 21.01 -4.82 -8.64
CA ALA A 246 21.69 -5.95 -8.02
C ALA A 246 21.45 -7.28 -8.74
N SER A 247 20.65 -7.31 -9.81
CA SER A 247 20.35 -8.56 -10.53
C SER A 247 21.62 -9.17 -11.13
N PRO A 248 21.84 -10.50 -10.99
CA PRO A 248 22.95 -11.18 -11.65
C PRO A 248 22.75 -11.31 -13.18
N ARG A 249 21.55 -10.99 -13.68
CA ARG A 249 21.26 -10.94 -15.11
C ARG A 249 21.84 -9.66 -15.72
N PRO A 250 22.46 -9.72 -16.92
CA PRO A 250 23.00 -8.51 -17.54
C PRO A 250 21.95 -7.46 -17.86
N GLN A 251 22.20 -6.19 -17.52
CA GLN A 251 21.33 -5.07 -17.86
C GLN A 251 21.16 -4.91 -19.39
N SER A 252 22.19 -5.29 -20.17
CA SER A 252 22.15 -5.30 -21.64
C SER A 252 20.97 -6.10 -22.20
N VAL A 253 20.60 -7.21 -21.55
CA VAL A 253 19.41 -8.00 -21.94
C VAL A 253 18.12 -7.21 -21.76
N ALA A 254 17.95 -6.57 -20.60
CA ALA A 254 16.79 -5.73 -20.34
C ALA A 254 16.71 -4.53 -21.31
N GLN A 255 17.86 -3.94 -21.65
CA GLN A 255 17.94 -2.87 -22.65
C GLN A 255 17.51 -3.36 -24.03
N ARG A 256 18.01 -4.52 -24.47
CA ARG A 256 17.62 -5.11 -25.77
C ARG A 256 16.14 -5.40 -25.85
N ILE A 257 15.52 -5.89 -24.77
CA ILE A 257 14.07 -6.12 -24.70
C ILE A 257 13.31 -4.78 -24.81
N ALA A 258 13.76 -3.75 -24.08
CA ALA A 258 13.13 -2.43 -24.16
C ALA A 258 13.26 -1.81 -25.57
N ASP A 259 14.42 -1.94 -26.20
CA ASP A 259 14.66 -1.43 -27.56
C ASP A 259 13.81 -2.14 -28.63
N ALA A 260 13.45 -3.42 -28.40
CA ALA A 260 12.63 -4.20 -29.31
C ALA A 260 11.13 -3.94 -29.19
N ILE A 261 10.67 -3.31 -28.11
CA ILE A 261 9.25 -2.95 -27.91
C ILE A 261 9.06 -1.47 -28.27
N PRO A 262 8.18 -1.13 -29.24
CA PRO A 262 7.94 0.26 -29.65
C PRO A 262 7.54 1.15 -28.47
N GLY A 263 8.32 2.21 -28.23
CA GLY A 263 8.04 3.20 -27.18
C GLY A 263 8.26 2.71 -25.73
N ALA A 264 8.83 1.52 -25.52
CA ALA A 264 9.17 1.06 -24.18
C ALA A 264 10.35 1.82 -23.59
N THR A 265 10.43 1.81 -22.25
CA THR A 265 11.52 2.42 -21.47
C THR A 265 12.10 1.42 -20.48
N LEU A 266 13.45 1.39 -20.40
CA LEU A 266 14.15 0.66 -19.35
C LEU A 266 14.21 1.51 -18.08
N HIS A 267 13.86 0.91 -16.95
CA HIS A 267 14.00 1.48 -15.62
C HIS A 267 14.89 0.57 -14.77
N VAL A 268 16.06 1.06 -14.42
CA VAL A 268 16.95 0.35 -13.48
C VAL A 268 16.49 0.68 -12.06
N LEU A 269 16.06 -0.35 -11.34
CA LEU A 269 15.60 -0.22 -9.97
C LEU A 269 16.80 -0.13 -9.02
N PRO A 270 16.74 0.70 -7.97
CA PRO A 270 17.82 0.81 -7.03
C PRO A 270 18.04 -0.51 -6.27
N THR A 271 19.28 -0.75 -5.86
CA THR A 271 19.59 -1.83 -4.93
C THR A 271 18.85 -1.60 -3.61
N ALA A 272 18.22 -2.62 -3.07
CA ALA A 272 17.54 -2.52 -1.80
C ALA A 272 18.52 -2.20 -0.65
N GLU A 273 18.05 -1.49 0.37
CA GLU A 273 18.84 -1.22 1.56
C GLU A 273 19.23 -2.52 2.28
N PRO A 274 20.42 -2.60 2.88
CA PRO A 274 20.84 -3.79 3.61
C PRO A 274 19.83 -4.17 4.72
N GLY A 275 19.28 -5.37 4.65
CA GLY A 275 18.27 -5.84 5.59
C GLY A 275 16.83 -5.48 5.24
N ALA A 276 16.58 -4.90 4.07
CA ALA A 276 15.23 -4.63 3.58
C ALA A 276 14.37 -5.91 3.58
N ALA A 277 13.11 -5.78 3.96
CA ALA A 277 12.14 -6.84 3.84
C ALA A 277 11.78 -7.09 2.36
N LEU A 278 11.34 -8.31 2.04
CA LEU A 278 10.98 -8.69 0.68
C LEU A 278 9.97 -7.70 0.05
N GLY A 279 8.96 -7.27 0.80
CA GLY A 279 7.97 -6.31 0.30
C GLY A 279 8.54 -4.91 0.07
N GLU A 280 9.55 -4.47 0.83
CA GLU A 280 10.19 -3.16 0.64
C GLU A 280 10.95 -3.11 -0.69
N ALA A 281 11.60 -4.20 -1.09
CA ALA A 281 12.28 -4.31 -2.38
C ALA A 281 11.31 -4.22 -3.58
N TRP A 282 10.02 -4.48 -3.37
CA TRP A 282 8.99 -4.38 -4.39
C TRP A 282 8.36 -2.98 -4.52
N LEU A 283 8.63 -2.06 -3.60
CA LEU A 283 8.10 -0.69 -3.68
C LEU A 283 8.45 0.00 -5.00
N PRO A 284 9.71 -0.04 -5.51
CA PRO A 284 10.04 0.57 -6.79
C PRO A 284 9.29 -0.06 -7.99
N VAL A 285 8.95 -1.36 -7.91
CA VAL A 285 8.13 -2.02 -8.94
C VAL A 285 6.72 -1.43 -8.94
N LEU A 286 6.11 -1.28 -7.76
CA LEU A 286 4.79 -0.70 -7.62
C LEU A 286 4.74 0.76 -8.08
N GLU A 287 5.74 1.57 -7.77
CA GLU A 287 5.86 2.97 -8.26
C GLU A 287 5.87 3.05 -9.79
N ASN A 288 6.46 2.06 -10.46
CA ASN A 288 6.41 1.98 -11.91
C ASN A 288 5.03 1.58 -12.43
N VAL A 289 4.29 0.72 -11.74
CA VAL A 289 2.88 0.42 -12.05
C VAL A 289 2.02 1.68 -11.91
N GLU A 290 2.17 2.40 -10.81
CA GLU A 290 1.46 3.66 -10.55
C GLU A 290 1.75 4.71 -11.60
N ALA A 291 3.00 4.81 -12.03
CA ALA A 291 3.39 5.76 -13.08
C ALA A 291 2.84 5.38 -14.48
N VAL A 292 2.58 4.09 -14.74
CA VAL A 292 1.86 3.67 -15.96
C VAL A 292 0.37 3.97 -15.83
N LEU A 293 -0.25 3.66 -14.69
CA LEU A 293 -1.64 4.01 -14.39
C LEU A 293 -1.91 5.52 -14.50
N ALA A 294 -0.97 6.35 -14.04
CA ALA A 294 -1.09 7.81 -14.13
C ALA A 294 -1.02 8.34 -15.57
N ARG A 295 -0.36 7.62 -16.50
CA ARG A 295 -0.32 7.99 -17.93
C ARG A 295 -1.60 7.65 -18.69
N GLU A 296 -2.39 6.70 -18.23
CA GLU A 296 -3.73 6.43 -18.76
C GLU A 296 -4.63 7.66 -18.61
N ASP A 297 -4.38 8.47 -17.58
CA ASP A 297 -5.02 9.76 -17.38
C ASP A 297 -4.39 10.88 -18.23
N ALA A 298 -3.63 10.62 -19.30
CA ALA A 298 -3.01 11.63 -20.16
C ALA A 298 -3.99 12.47 -21.05
N ARG A 299 -5.22 12.63 -20.59
CA ARG A 299 -5.80 13.97 -20.38
C ARG A 299 -4.89 14.70 -19.38
N PRO A 300 -4.58 16.02 -19.53
CA PRO A 300 -3.81 16.75 -18.54
C PRO A 300 -4.35 16.35 -17.19
N VAL A 301 -3.47 15.84 -16.31
CA VAL A 301 -3.82 15.61 -14.91
C VAL A 301 -4.29 16.95 -14.44
N ASP A 302 -5.59 17.10 -14.34
CA ASP A 302 -6.17 18.13 -13.52
C ASP A 302 -5.69 17.71 -12.13
N ILE A 303 -4.51 18.26 -11.76
CA ILE A 303 -4.02 18.14 -10.39
C ILE A 303 -5.17 18.73 -9.63
N ASP A 304 -5.96 17.87 -8.93
CA ASP A 304 -7.17 18.27 -8.23
C ASP A 304 -6.73 19.29 -7.18
N ARG A 305 -6.52 20.52 -7.65
CA ARG A 305 -6.19 21.69 -6.86
C ARG A 305 -7.47 22.21 -6.28
N PHE A 306 -7.60 22.10 -5.00
CA PHE A 306 -8.73 22.63 -4.27
C PHE A 306 -8.27 23.54 -3.13
N LEU A 307 -9.12 24.48 -2.76
CA LEU A 307 -8.88 25.29 -1.58
C LEU A 307 -9.28 24.45 -0.35
N GLY A 308 -8.33 24.25 0.56
CA GLY A 308 -8.60 23.52 1.80
C GLY A 308 -7.87 24.14 2.98
N CYS A 309 -8.20 23.67 4.16
CA CYS A 309 -7.58 24.13 5.41
C CYS A 309 -6.84 22.95 6.07
N VAL A 310 -5.57 23.16 6.41
CA VAL A 310 -4.72 22.18 7.06
C VAL A 310 -4.59 22.49 8.55
N LEU A 311 -4.64 21.47 9.36
CA LEU A 311 -4.38 21.49 10.80
C LEU A 311 -3.22 20.53 11.10
N PHE A 312 -2.18 21.08 11.73
CA PHE A 312 -1.09 20.32 12.31
C PHE A 312 -1.16 20.44 13.84
N THR A 313 -1.06 19.32 14.54
CA THR A 313 -0.94 19.29 15.99
C THR A 313 0.29 18.49 16.41
N ASP A 314 0.86 18.80 17.58
CA ASP A 314 2.07 18.14 18.07
C ASP A 314 2.12 18.24 19.60
N ILE A 315 2.55 17.15 20.28
CA ILE A 315 2.74 17.11 21.73
C ILE A 315 4.03 17.86 22.08
N VAL A 316 3.95 18.84 22.95
CA VAL A 316 5.10 19.62 23.38
C VAL A 316 5.96 18.80 24.35
N ASP A 317 7.29 18.89 24.19
CA ASP A 317 8.29 18.22 25.05
C ASP A 317 8.08 16.70 25.21
N SER A 318 7.60 16.05 24.18
CA SER A 318 7.31 14.61 24.11
C SER A 318 8.47 13.72 24.54
N THR A 319 9.72 14.07 24.18
CA THR A 319 10.93 13.35 24.59
C THR A 319 11.14 13.39 26.11
N SER A 320 10.90 14.54 26.74
CA SER A 320 10.99 14.68 28.20
C SER A 320 9.85 13.93 28.90
N LEU A 321 8.68 13.93 28.30
CA LEU A 321 7.52 13.20 28.80
C LEU A 321 7.75 11.68 28.73
N LEU A 322 8.30 11.18 27.63
CA LEU A 322 8.73 9.79 27.48
C LEU A 322 9.75 9.38 28.56
N ALA A 323 10.76 10.24 28.78
CA ALA A 323 11.78 9.97 29.81
C ALA A 323 11.19 9.92 31.23
N THR A 324 10.09 10.65 31.48
CA THR A 324 9.43 10.71 32.80
C THR A 324 8.46 9.55 33.04
N LEU A 325 7.67 9.20 32.03
CA LEU A 325 6.63 8.17 32.11
C LEU A 325 7.14 6.76 31.82
N GLY A 326 8.22 6.64 31.05
CA GLY A 326 8.69 5.36 30.50
C GLY A 326 7.86 4.92 29.27
N ASP A 327 8.39 3.92 28.56
CA ASP A 327 7.87 3.51 27.25
C ASP A 327 6.41 3.01 27.27
N HIS A 328 6.00 2.34 28.34
CA HIS A 328 4.66 1.76 28.44
C HIS A 328 3.59 2.83 28.63
N ASP A 329 3.73 3.64 29.66
CA ASP A 329 2.74 4.66 30.02
C ASP A 329 2.68 5.78 28.98
N TYR A 330 3.82 6.11 28.37
CA TYR A 330 3.86 7.06 27.25
C TYR A 330 3.13 6.51 26.01
N ARG A 331 3.25 5.22 25.70
CA ARG A 331 2.52 4.59 24.59
C ARG A 331 1.01 4.65 24.81
N ASP A 332 0.55 4.36 26.02
CA ASP A 332 -0.87 4.40 26.37
C ASP A 332 -1.42 5.83 26.31
N LEU A 333 -0.68 6.80 26.81
CA LEU A 333 -0.99 8.23 26.72
C LEU A 333 -1.11 8.70 25.26
N ARG A 334 -0.12 8.35 24.42
CA ARG A 334 -0.12 8.70 23.01
C ARG A 334 -1.32 8.06 22.29
N SER A 335 -1.64 6.80 22.58
CA SER A 335 -2.80 6.12 22.01
C SER A 335 -4.12 6.74 22.44
N ALA A 336 -4.21 7.22 23.68
CA ALA A 336 -5.38 7.97 24.15
C ALA A 336 -5.51 9.32 23.43
N HIS A 337 -4.42 10.07 23.32
CA HIS A 337 -4.38 11.35 22.60
C HIS A 337 -4.77 11.17 21.11
N GLU A 338 -4.22 10.17 20.44
CA GLU A 338 -4.56 9.90 19.03
C GLU A 338 -6.06 9.59 18.85
N ARG A 339 -6.67 8.82 19.76
CA ARG A 339 -8.12 8.57 19.73
C ARG A 339 -8.93 9.86 19.88
N ASP A 340 -8.53 10.75 20.82
CA ASP A 340 -9.21 12.00 21.05
C ASP A 340 -9.09 12.96 19.86
N VAL A 341 -7.90 13.03 19.23
CA VAL A 341 -7.68 13.79 17.99
C VAL A 341 -8.57 13.25 16.87
N ARG A 342 -8.60 11.95 16.66
CA ARG A 342 -9.43 11.33 15.63
C ARG A 342 -10.90 11.66 15.82
N LEU A 343 -11.40 11.55 17.05
CA LEU A 343 -12.77 11.89 17.39
C LEU A 343 -13.07 13.40 17.19
N ALA A 344 -12.13 14.29 17.55
CA ALA A 344 -12.28 15.72 17.37
C ALA A 344 -12.34 16.09 15.87
N VAL A 345 -11.45 15.49 15.05
CA VAL A 345 -11.40 15.71 13.59
C VAL A 345 -12.68 15.22 12.93
N ASP A 346 -13.13 13.99 13.23
CA ASP A 346 -14.37 13.42 12.67
C ASP A 346 -15.60 14.26 13.08
N THR A 347 -15.65 14.71 14.34
CA THR A 347 -16.77 15.52 14.86
C THR A 347 -16.84 16.88 14.18
N ALA A 348 -15.68 17.47 13.82
CA ALA A 348 -15.58 18.73 13.13
C ALA A 348 -15.73 18.62 11.59
N GLY A 349 -16.00 17.41 11.06
CA GLY A 349 -16.15 17.17 9.62
C GLY A 349 -14.84 17.23 8.85
N GLY A 350 -13.70 17.04 9.53
CA GLY A 350 -12.37 16.96 8.92
C GLY A 350 -11.98 15.54 8.56
N ARG A 351 -10.82 15.41 7.92
CA ARG A 351 -10.18 14.14 7.61
C ARG A 351 -8.76 14.08 8.20
N LEU A 352 -8.49 13.10 9.06
CA LEU A 352 -7.15 12.82 9.54
C LEU A 352 -6.35 12.18 8.39
N VAL A 353 -5.29 12.83 7.94
CA VAL A 353 -4.47 12.41 6.78
C VAL A 353 -3.32 11.54 7.23
N ASN A 354 -2.60 11.97 8.28
CA ASN A 354 -1.41 11.28 8.76
C ASN A 354 -1.21 11.46 10.27
N VAL A 355 -0.60 10.46 10.90
CA VAL A 355 -0.11 10.51 12.29
C VAL A 355 1.38 10.24 12.24
N THR A 356 2.19 11.23 12.60
CA THR A 356 3.67 11.14 12.58
C THR A 356 4.20 11.19 14.02
N GLY A 357 4.42 9.99 14.59
CA GLY A 357 4.94 9.93 15.97
C GLY A 357 4.00 10.58 16.98
N GLU A 358 4.29 11.84 17.35
CA GLU A 358 3.55 12.65 18.33
C GLU A 358 2.67 13.71 17.67
N GLY A 359 2.84 13.92 16.38
CA GLY A 359 2.12 14.91 15.59
C GLY A 359 1.00 14.32 14.75
N THR A 360 0.01 15.14 14.41
CA THR A 360 -1.05 14.77 13.48
C THR A 360 -1.20 15.80 12.37
N PHE A 361 -1.63 15.34 11.21
CA PHE A 361 -1.99 16.17 10.07
C PHE A 361 -3.42 15.86 9.65
N SER A 362 -4.26 16.89 9.66
CA SER A 362 -5.68 16.82 9.27
C SER A 362 -6.04 17.90 8.26
N VAL A 363 -7.07 17.66 7.47
CA VAL A 363 -7.58 18.60 6.47
C VAL A 363 -9.09 18.83 6.65
N PHE A 364 -9.53 20.05 6.35
CA PHE A 364 -10.92 20.51 6.46
C PHE A 364 -11.29 21.31 5.21
N ASP A 365 -12.57 21.31 4.88
CA ASP A 365 -13.10 22.14 3.80
C ASP A 365 -13.16 23.62 4.20
N GLY A 366 -13.38 23.89 5.50
CA GLY A 366 -13.48 25.24 6.06
C GLY A 366 -12.48 25.53 7.17
N PRO A 367 -11.96 26.78 7.26
CA PRO A 367 -11.02 27.16 8.30
C PRO A 367 -11.66 27.30 9.70
N THR A 368 -12.95 27.63 9.80
CA THR A 368 -13.64 27.73 11.07
C THR A 368 -13.68 26.40 11.82
N GLU A 369 -14.01 25.33 11.13
CA GLU A 369 -14.06 23.96 11.65
C GLU A 369 -12.66 23.49 12.06
N ALA A 370 -11.64 23.80 11.25
CA ALA A 370 -10.25 23.48 11.56
C ALA A 370 -9.76 24.15 12.85
N VAL A 371 -10.06 25.45 13.04
CA VAL A 371 -9.66 26.19 14.23
C VAL A 371 -10.38 25.69 15.49
N ARG A 372 -11.68 25.41 15.40
CA ARG A 372 -12.45 24.83 16.53
C ARG A 372 -11.98 23.42 16.88
N CYS A 373 -11.61 22.63 15.87
CA CYS A 373 -11.00 21.33 16.10
C CYS A 373 -9.65 21.48 16.81
N ALA A 374 -8.78 22.39 16.36
CA ALA A 374 -7.51 22.67 17.00
C ALA A 374 -7.65 23.04 18.47
N GLU A 375 -8.61 23.93 18.79
CA GLU A 375 -8.93 24.32 20.17
C GLU A 375 -9.37 23.13 21.02
N THR A 376 -10.22 22.27 20.44
CA THR A 376 -10.70 21.05 21.10
C THR A 376 -9.54 20.10 21.39
N VAL A 377 -8.65 19.85 20.42
CA VAL A 377 -7.48 19.00 20.58
C VAL A 377 -6.53 19.51 21.66
N CYS A 378 -6.23 20.82 21.68
CA CYS A 378 -5.40 21.43 22.71
C CYS A 378 -6.03 21.33 24.11
N ARG A 379 -7.35 21.48 24.22
CA ARG A 379 -8.08 21.33 25.49
C ARG A 379 -8.10 19.88 25.97
N ASP A 380 -8.36 18.94 25.07
CA ASP A 380 -8.47 17.53 25.42
C ASP A 380 -7.08 16.93 25.75
N GLY A 381 -6.00 17.42 25.11
CA GLY A 381 -4.62 17.13 25.52
C GLY A 381 -4.33 17.53 26.95
N ARG A 382 -4.74 18.74 27.38
CA ARG A 382 -4.60 19.17 28.80
C ARG A 382 -5.36 18.27 29.78
N ASN A 383 -6.52 17.74 29.38
CA ASN A 383 -7.26 16.76 30.19
C ASN A 383 -6.52 15.43 30.35
N LEU A 384 -5.66 15.07 29.41
CA LEU A 384 -4.76 13.94 29.47
C LEU A 384 -3.42 14.25 30.17
N GLY A 385 -3.19 15.51 30.57
CA GLY A 385 -1.95 15.94 31.24
C GLY A 385 -0.82 16.26 30.25
N VAL A 386 -1.12 16.51 28.97
CA VAL A 386 -0.14 16.94 27.96
C VAL A 386 -0.48 18.29 27.36
N GLU A 387 0.56 19.05 27.05
CA GLU A 387 0.40 20.28 26.28
C GLU A 387 0.52 19.97 24.80
N VAL A 388 -0.49 20.40 24.03
CA VAL A 388 -0.52 20.23 22.58
C VAL A 388 -0.45 21.60 21.93
N ARG A 389 0.35 21.76 20.90
CA ARG A 389 0.40 22.95 20.05
C ARG A 389 -0.27 22.66 18.71
N ALA A 390 -0.88 23.69 18.12
CA ALA A 390 -1.59 23.55 16.85
C ALA A 390 -1.26 24.68 15.88
N GLY A 391 -1.18 24.35 14.58
CA GLY A 391 -1.01 25.29 13.49
C GLY A 391 -2.06 25.10 12.41
N VAL A 392 -2.75 26.19 12.02
CA VAL A 392 -3.80 26.17 11.01
C VAL A 392 -3.47 27.11 9.87
N HIS A 393 -3.58 26.61 8.65
CA HIS A 393 -3.39 27.40 7.44
C HIS A 393 -4.38 26.99 6.34
N SER A 394 -4.81 27.97 5.53
CA SER A 394 -5.72 27.75 4.40
C SER A 394 -5.06 28.16 3.10
N GLY A 395 -5.17 27.34 2.08
CA GLY A 395 -4.59 27.61 0.76
C GLY A 395 -4.84 26.47 -0.23
N ALA A 396 -4.25 26.59 -1.42
CA ALA A 396 -4.37 25.55 -2.45
C ALA A 396 -3.64 24.29 -2.01
N LEU A 397 -4.37 23.18 -1.99
CA LEU A 397 -3.89 21.82 -1.78
C LEU A 397 -3.89 21.08 -3.11
N GLU A 398 -2.92 20.18 -3.28
CA GLU A 398 -2.83 19.29 -4.42
C GLU A 398 -3.07 17.88 -3.92
N ARG A 399 -4.03 17.18 -4.55
CA ARG A 399 -4.32 15.78 -4.26
C ARG A 399 -3.59 14.89 -5.26
N SER A 400 -2.79 13.97 -4.76
CA SER A 400 -2.15 12.91 -5.55
C SER A 400 -2.50 11.56 -4.91
N GLY A 401 -3.52 10.91 -5.44
CA GLY A 401 -4.07 9.70 -4.82
C GLY A 401 -4.60 9.96 -3.40
N SER A 402 -4.07 9.24 -2.40
CA SER A 402 -4.41 9.44 -0.98
C SER A 402 -3.65 10.59 -0.32
N ASP A 403 -2.56 11.07 -0.94
CA ASP A 403 -1.68 12.08 -0.38
C ASP A 403 -2.14 13.50 -0.71
N LEU A 404 -1.92 14.38 0.26
CA LEU A 404 -2.11 15.81 0.11
C LEU A 404 -0.75 16.49 0.16
N THR A 405 -0.46 17.25 -0.88
CA THR A 405 0.82 17.96 -1.06
C THR A 405 0.58 19.44 -1.38
N GLY A 406 1.65 20.18 -1.50
CA GLY A 406 1.62 21.58 -1.84
C GLY A 406 2.21 22.51 -0.77
N MET A 407 2.44 23.75 -1.14
CA MET A 407 3.02 24.77 -0.25
C MET A 407 2.17 24.98 1.02
N THR A 408 0.86 24.82 0.91
CA THR A 408 -0.10 24.93 2.03
C THR A 408 0.21 23.95 3.15
N VAL A 409 0.56 22.70 2.82
CA VAL A 409 0.93 21.67 3.81
C VAL A 409 2.21 22.08 4.54
N HIS A 410 3.24 22.50 3.79
CA HIS A 410 4.51 22.96 4.38
C HIS A 410 4.31 24.21 5.27
N THR A 411 3.49 25.17 4.82
CA THR A 411 3.19 26.37 5.57
C THR A 411 2.48 26.04 6.89
N GLY A 412 1.44 25.21 6.86
CA GLY A 412 0.70 24.78 8.05
C GLY A 412 1.60 24.07 9.08
N ALA A 413 2.46 23.16 8.63
CA ALA A 413 3.42 22.47 9.50
C ALA A 413 4.40 23.46 10.18
N ARG A 414 4.90 24.47 9.45
CA ARG A 414 5.79 25.48 10.00
C ARG A 414 5.11 26.42 10.98
N ILE A 415 3.84 26.75 10.74
CA ILE A 415 3.03 27.53 11.70
C ILE A 415 2.84 26.74 13.00
N GLY A 416 2.48 25.45 12.91
CA GLY A 416 2.34 24.59 14.08
C GLY A 416 3.62 24.47 14.90
N ALA A 417 4.79 24.40 14.24
CA ALA A 417 6.09 24.37 14.91
C ALA A 417 6.43 25.67 15.68
N LEU A 418 5.83 26.81 15.34
CA LEU A 418 6.02 28.11 16.02
C LEU A 418 5.03 28.32 17.17
N ALA A 419 3.98 27.51 17.24
CA ALA A 419 2.99 27.61 18.31
C ALA A 419 3.59 27.20 19.66
N GLY A 420 3.23 27.90 20.72
CA GLY A 420 3.59 27.56 22.08
C GLY A 420 2.72 26.44 22.67
N PRO A 421 3.04 25.97 23.90
CA PRO A 421 2.24 24.98 24.61
C PRO A 421 0.78 25.46 24.78
N GLY A 422 -0.18 24.61 24.41
CA GLY A 422 -1.61 24.91 24.49
C GLY A 422 -2.10 25.94 23.48
N GLU A 423 -1.26 26.44 22.58
CA GLU A 423 -1.55 27.48 21.61
C GLU A 423 -2.05 26.96 20.28
N VAL A 424 -3.10 27.63 19.75
CA VAL A 424 -3.54 27.46 18.36
C VAL A 424 -3.09 28.70 17.57
N LEU A 425 -2.15 28.51 16.67
CA LEU A 425 -1.57 29.54 15.83
C LEU A 425 -2.14 29.44 14.41
N VAL A 426 -2.60 30.56 13.86
CA VAL A 426 -3.21 30.59 12.52
C VAL A 426 -2.50 31.62 11.63
N SER A 427 -2.54 31.37 10.30
CA SER A 427 -2.09 32.35 9.31
C SER A 427 -3.07 33.54 9.19
N GLY A 428 -2.59 34.69 8.68
CA GLY A 428 -3.44 35.80 8.32
C GLY A 428 -4.61 35.42 7.41
N THR A 429 -4.38 34.52 6.45
CA THR A 429 -5.43 33.97 5.57
C THR A 429 -6.56 33.29 6.36
N VAL A 430 -6.22 32.49 7.37
CA VAL A 430 -7.23 31.84 8.22
C VAL A 430 -7.98 32.86 9.04
N ARG A 431 -7.28 33.83 9.63
CA ARG A 431 -7.90 34.93 10.37
C ARG A 431 -8.93 35.69 9.50
N ASP A 432 -8.55 36.00 8.25
CA ASP A 432 -9.42 36.75 7.33
C ASP A 432 -10.64 35.91 6.89
N LEU A 433 -10.46 34.62 6.62
CA LEU A 433 -11.53 33.70 6.21
C LEU A 433 -12.48 33.32 7.35
N THR A 434 -12.08 33.53 8.60
CA THR A 434 -12.91 33.26 9.79
C THR A 434 -13.55 34.53 10.39
N ASP A 435 -13.42 35.67 9.73
CA ASP A 435 -14.08 36.89 10.17
C ASP A 435 -15.61 36.71 10.22
N GLY A 436 -16.23 37.17 11.31
CA GLY A 436 -17.67 36.97 11.55
C GLY A 436 -18.06 35.60 12.11
N SER A 437 -17.14 34.63 12.27
CA SER A 437 -17.41 33.30 12.84
C SER A 437 -17.52 33.27 14.37
N GLY A 438 -17.24 34.39 15.03
CA GLY A 438 -17.15 34.51 16.50
C GLY A 438 -15.79 34.11 17.07
N LEU A 439 -14.82 33.70 16.24
CA LEU A 439 -13.45 33.45 16.66
C LEU A 439 -12.71 34.79 16.81
N THR A 440 -11.94 34.93 17.88
CA THR A 440 -11.12 36.12 18.16
C THR A 440 -9.64 35.75 18.22
N TYR A 441 -8.79 36.65 17.78
CA TYR A 441 -7.36 36.40 17.64
C TYR A 441 -6.51 37.55 18.24
N THR A 442 -5.36 37.16 18.76
CA THR A 442 -4.31 38.08 19.17
C THR A 442 -3.17 38.03 18.15
N GLU A 443 -2.66 39.17 17.72
CA GLU A 443 -1.55 39.27 16.79
C GLU A 443 -0.27 38.69 17.41
N ARG A 444 0.42 37.83 16.65
CA ARG A 444 1.70 37.22 17.05
C ARG A 444 2.88 37.72 16.20
N GLY A 445 2.66 38.77 15.43
CA GLY A 445 3.67 39.39 14.56
C GLY A 445 3.83 38.70 13.23
N THR A 446 4.86 39.14 12.50
CA THR A 446 5.16 38.64 11.14
C THR A 446 6.43 37.82 11.14
N HIS A 447 6.34 36.57 10.68
CA HIS A 447 7.40 35.60 10.76
C HIS A 447 7.93 35.20 9.37
N THR A 448 9.18 34.75 9.34
CA THR A 448 9.75 34.02 8.18
C THR A 448 9.70 32.53 8.50
N LEU A 449 9.07 31.74 7.63
CA LEU A 449 8.93 30.30 7.79
C LEU A 449 10.03 29.58 7.02
N LYS A 450 10.73 28.65 7.66
CA LYS A 450 11.87 27.95 7.05
C LYS A 450 11.41 27.18 5.80
N GLY A 451 11.99 27.52 4.64
CA GLY A 451 11.68 26.86 3.36
C GLY A 451 10.37 27.32 2.69
N VAL A 452 9.70 28.33 3.25
CA VAL A 452 8.48 28.93 2.67
C VAL A 452 8.79 30.39 2.31
N PRO A 453 8.60 30.81 1.04
CA PRO A 453 8.87 32.19 0.64
C PRO A 453 7.94 33.19 1.31
N GLY A 454 8.45 34.41 1.55
CA GLY A 454 7.67 35.54 2.04
C GLY A 454 7.66 35.73 3.55
N ARG A 455 6.89 36.71 3.99
CA ARG A 455 6.67 37.04 5.40
C ARG A 455 5.21 36.75 5.76
N TRP A 456 5.01 36.06 6.84
CA TRP A 456 3.72 35.51 7.23
C TRP A 456 3.21 36.17 8.53
N PRO A 457 2.14 36.96 8.47
CA PRO A 457 1.47 37.42 9.69
C PRO A 457 0.78 36.25 10.38
N LEU A 458 1.05 36.07 11.66
CA LEU A 458 0.50 34.98 12.46
C LEU A 458 -0.34 35.51 13.59
N HIS A 459 -1.37 34.77 13.96
CA HIS A 459 -2.32 35.16 14.98
C HIS A 459 -2.60 33.94 15.89
N ALA A 460 -2.66 34.20 17.21
CA ALA A 460 -3.05 33.17 18.18
C ALA A 460 -4.55 33.27 18.44
N LEU A 461 -5.23 32.13 18.44
CA LEU A 461 -6.62 32.05 18.88
C LEU A 461 -6.70 32.53 20.33
N THR A 462 -7.53 33.53 20.59
CA THR A 462 -7.83 33.93 21.94
C THR A 462 -8.85 32.97 22.51
N ALA A 463 -8.50 32.24 23.57
CA ALA A 463 -9.41 31.31 24.22
C ALA A 463 -10.68 32.07 24.65
N ASP A 464 -11.80 31.72 24.04
CA ASP A 464 -13.06 32.37 24.38
C ASP A 464 -13.55 31.87 25.74
N VAL A 465 -13.91 32.78 26.62
CA VAL A 465 -14.58 32.47 27.88
C VAL A 465 -15.98 32.01 27.53
N ALA A 466 -16.09 30.69 27.35
CA ALA A 466 -17.31 29.89 27.38
C ALA A 466 -18.59 30.48 26.76
N THR A 467 -18.83 30.22 25.51
CA THR A 467 -20.19 29.95 25.09
C THR A 467 -20.34 28.40 24.98
N PRO A 468 -21.16 27.74 25.80
CA PRO A 468 -21.37 26.30 25.68
C PRO A 468 -22.04 26.06 24.33
N VAL A 469 -21.34 25.45 23.37
CA VAL A 469 -22.00 24.84 22.22
C VAL A 469 -23.00 23.83 22.79
N PRO A 470 -24.29 23.94 22.48
CA PRO A 470 -25.25 23.01 23.00
C PRO A 470 -24.90 21.63 22.42
N ARG A 471 -24.28 20.79 23.24
CA ARG A 471 -24.13 19.38 22.94
C ARG A 471 -25.55 18.87 22.68
N ARG A 472 -25.91 18.62 21.44
CA ARG A 472 -27.01 17.70 21.12
C ARG A 472 -26.57 16.33 21.67
N ARG A 473 -26.78 16.17 22.98
CA ARG A 473 -26.76 14.82 23.56
C ARG A 473 -27.76 14.01 22.75
N PRO A 474 -27.38 12.87 22.15
CA PRO A 474 -28.37 11.95 21.65
C PRO A 474 -29.35 11.75 22.79
N ARG A 475 -30.64 12.01 22.55
CA ARG A 475 -31.67 11.76 23.54
C ARG A 475 -31.68 10.25 23.79
N LEU A 476 -30.94 9.85 24.81
CA LEU A 476 -30.98 8.47 25.28
C LEU A 476 -32.43 8.15 25.59
N THR A 477 -32.95 7.13 24.92
CA THR A 477 -34.31 6.63 25.18
C THR A 477 -34.41 6.09 26.62
N ALA A 478 -35.61 5.89 27.12
CA ALA A 478 -35.78 5.29 28.44
C ALA A 478 -35.10 3.92 28.53
N VAL A 479 -35.05 3.19 27.42
CA VAL A 479 -34.37 1.89 27.26
C VAL A 479 -32.85 2.04 27.37
N ASP A 480 -32.24 3.04 26.70
CA ASP A 480 -30.82 3.28 26.77
C ASP A 480 -30.36 3.64 28.19
N ARG A 481 -31.17 4.41 28.93
CA ARG A 481 -30.93 4.75 30.34
C ARG A 481 -31.03 3.55 31.26
N ALA A 482 -31.99 2.68 31.02
CA ALA A 482 -32.16 1.45 31.79
C ALA A 482 -31.00 0.47 31.56
N VAL A 483 -30.52 0.32 30.30
CA VAL A 483 -29.36 -0.49 29.93
C VAL A 483 -28.08 0.03 30.59
N LEU A 484 -27.84 1.35 30.54
CA LEU A 484 -26.66 1.96 31.18
C LEU A 484 -26.71 1.87 32.71
N ALA A 485 -27.89 1.98 33.33
CA ALA A 485 -28.06 1.81 34.77
C ALA A 485 -27.85 0.36 35.23
N SER A 486 -28.28 -0.61 34.42
CA SER A 486 -28.07 -2.04 34.64
C SER A 486 -26.60 -2.45 34.45
N ALA A 487 -25.92 -1.87 33.46
CA ALA A 487 -24.50 -2.10 33.16
C ALA A 487 -23.58 -1.70 34.31
N ARG A 488 -23.95 -0.64 35.07
CA ARG A 488 -23.18 -0.17 36.22
C ARG A 488 -23.37 -1.03 37.50
N ARG A 489 -24.45 -1.80 37.59
CA ARG A 489 -24.79 -2.56 38.79
C ARG A 489 -24.40 -4.05 38.78
N ILE A 490 -24.25 -4.65 37.59
CA ILE A 490 -23.96 -6.10 37.49
C ILE A 490 -23.00 -6.41 36.31
N PRO A 491 -21.70 -6.17 36.46
CA PRO A 491 -20.73 -6.40 35.35
C PRO A 491 -20.59 -7.86 34.93
N SER A 492 -20.93 -8.82 35.81
CA SER A 492 -20.84 -10.27 35.54
C SER A 492 -22.02 -10.81 34.74
N ALA A 493 -23.23 -10.27 34.93
CA ALA A 493 -24.41 -10.70 34.20
C ALA A 493 -24.40 -10.26 32.71
N LEU A 494 -23.80 -9.11 32.41
CA LEU A 494 -23.63 -8.65 31.01
C LEU A 494 -22.64 -9.49 30.23
N ARG A 495 -21.58 -9.98 30.87
CA ARG A 495 -20.65 -10.94 30.25
C ARG A 495 -21.29 -12.30 29.97
N ALA A 496 -22.21 -12.73 30.81
CA ALA A 496 -22.97 -13.96 30.60
C ALA A 496 -24.03 -13.79 29.48
N ALA A 497 -24.76 -12.68 29.44
CA ALA A 497 -25.75 -12.38 28.41
C ALA A 497 -25.11 -12.21 27.01
N ALA A 498 -23.94 -11.57 26.93
CA ALA A 498 -23.18 -11.46 25.67
C ALA A 498 -22.70 -12.83 25.14
N ARG A 499 -22.29 -13.74 26.03
CA ARG A 499 -21.94 -15.12 25.65
C ARG A 499 -23.14 -15.90 25.14
N VAL A 500 -24.31 -15.75 25.74
CA VAL A 500 -25.54 -16.42 25.30
C VAL A 500 -26.01 -15.87 23.95
N ALA A 501 -25.99 -14.55 23.74
CA ALA A 501 -26.34 -13.91 22.47
C ALA A 501 -25.40 -14.35 21.34
N TYR A 502 -24.10 -14.43 21.60
CA TYR A 502 -23.09 -14.92 20.64
C TYR A 502 -23.32 -16.38 20.23
N VAL A 503 -23.66 -17.25 21.18
CA VAL A 503 -23.97 -18.66 20.91
C VAL A 503 -25.28 -18.79 20.11
N TRP A 504 -26.27 -17.92 20.36
CA TRP A 504 -27.55 -17.93 19.67
C TRP A 504 -27.41 -17.43 18.22
N GLN A 505 -26.60 -16.42 17.99
CA GLN A 505 -26.31 -15.89 16.65
C GLN A 505 -25.56 -16.92 15.79
N ARG A 506 -24.63 -17.67 16.38
CA ARG A 506 -23.90 -18.76 15.72
C ARG A 506 -24.80 -19.96 15.34
N ARG A 507 -25.86 -20.22 16.10
CA ARG A 507 -26.84 -21.29 15.78
C ARG A 507 -27.82 -20.88 14.69
N ARG A 508 -28.05 -19.60 14.45
CA ARG A 508 -28.89 -19.10 13.35
C ARG A 508 -28.18 -19.10 12.00
N SER A 509 -26.89 -18.87 11.95
CA SER A 509 -26.10 -18.91 10.72
C SER A 509 -25.79 -20.32 10.19
N HIS A 510 -26.11 -21.37 10.95
CA HIS A 510 -26.03 -22.77 10.50
C HIS A 510 -27.36 -23.38 10.05
N ARG A 511 -28.42 -22.58 9.90
CA ARG A 511 -29.75 -23.03 9.44
C ARG A 511 -30.31 -22.24 8.24
N GLN A 512 -29.44 -21.54 7.51
CA GLN A 512 -29.80 -21.02 6.16
C GLN A 512 -28.84 -21.58 5.13
#